data_929ff3c84f6499e803a9c1740ea1a88f
#
_entry.id   929ff3c84f6499e803a9c1740ea1a88f
#
_cell.length_a   1.000
_cell.length_b   1.000
_cell.length_c   1.000
_cell.angle_alpha   90.00
_cell.angle_beta   90.00
_cell.angle_gamma   90.00
#
_symmetry.space_group_name_H-M   'P 1'
#
loop_
_entity.id
_entity.type
_entity.pdbx_description
1 polymer ?
#
loop_
_entity_poly.entity_id
_entity_poly.type
_entity_poly.pdbx_seq_one_letter_code
_entity_poly.pdbx_strand_id
1 'polypeptide(L)'
;MNSSTTSVTILGREYPLKLSANAMQQIKKLYGGLAKAGAALAGEDEVLDKIEVSIKLISILATEGARAHNFEHPDEEKIPDMPADIVGTVLTLPEINRMAPQIGKAINEGMERNIISEDDAKNTPGA
;
A
#
# COMPACT_ATOMS: atom_id res chain seq x y z
N MET A 1 9.07 11.67 13.98
CA MET A 1 8.67 11.28 13.71
C MET A 1 8.15 10.72 12.97
N ASN A 2 7.99 10.46 12.64
CA ASN A 2 7.52 10.01 11.95
C ASN A 2 6.68 9.09 12.01
N SER A 3 6.41 8.91 12.54
CA SER A 3 5.42 8.00 12.99
C SER A 3 4.15 8.02 12.22
N SER A 4 4.19 8.52 11.10
CA SER A 4 3.03 8.62 10.25
C SER A 4 2.83 7.39 9.38
N THR A 5 3.57 6.33 9.64
CA THR A 5 3.41 5.12 8.84
C THR A 5 2.07 4.48 9.13
N THR A 6 1.27 4.33 8.09
CA THR A 6 -0.01 3.63 8.19
C THR A 6 0.26 2.13 8.21
N SER A 7 -0.49 1.41 9.00
CA SER A 7 -0.29 -0.03 9.11
C SER A 7 -1.62 -0.76 9.23
N VAL A 8 -1.58 -2.08 9.02
CA VAL A 8 -2.71 -2.97 9.30
C VAL A 8 -2.19 -4.13 10.12
N THR A 9 -3.08 -4.77 10.86
CA THR A 9 -2.73 -5.96 11.64
C THR A 9 -3.32 -7.18 10.97
N ILE A 10 -2.48 -8.15 10.67
CA ILE A 10 -2.89 -9.41 10.04
C ILE A 10 -2.31 -10.54 10.87
N LEU A 11 -3.19 -11.40 11.39
CA LEU A 11 -2.78 -12.53 12.22
C LEU A 11 -1.93 -12.08 13.41
N GLY A 12 -2.32 -10.96 14.02
CA GLY A 12 -1.64 -10.44 15.19
C GLY A 12 -0.32 -9.75 14.92
N ARG A 13 0.09 -9.65 13.68
CA ARG A 13 1.34 -8.97 13.32
C ARG A 13 1.02 -7.67 12.60
N GLU A 14 1.70 -6.62 12.99
CA GLU A 14 1.50 -5.30 12.38
C GLU A 14 2.35 -5.20 11.12
N TYR A 15 1.69 -4.83 10.02
CA TYR A 15 2.36 -4.64 8.73
C TYR A 15 2.29 -3.16 8.38
N PRO A 16 3.44 -2.49 8.26
CA PRO A 16 3.41 -1.13 7.72
C PRO A 16 3.03 -1.21 6.25
N LEU A 17 2.25 -0.24 5.81
CA LEU A 17 1.82 -0.15 4.41
C LEU A 17 2.65 0.90 3.72
N LYS A 18 3.24 0.55 2.56
CA LYS A 18 4.11 1.48 1.86
C LYS A 18 3.78 1.48 0.38
N LEU A 19 3.47 2.67 -0.14
CA LEU A 19 3.33 2.86 -1.57
C LEU A 19 4.71 3.19 -2.14
N SER A 20 5.51 2.14 -2.29
CA SER A 20 6.86 2.26 -2.84
C SER A 20 6.80 2.37 -4.35
N ALA A 21 7.96 2.63 -4.97
CA ALA A 21 8.06 2.60 -6.43
C ALA A 21 7.65 1.23 -6.97
N ASN A 22 8.07 0.15 -6.30
CA ASN A 22 7.67 -1.19 -6.70
C ASN A 22 6.16 -1.36 -6.63
N ALA A 23 5.54 -0.86 -5.56
CA ALA A 23 4.10 -0.96 -5.41
C ALA A 23 3.39 -0.21 -6.54
N MET A 24 3.86 1.00 -6.86
CA MET A 24 3.26 1.77 -7.94
C MET A 24 3.36 1.05 -9.27
N GLN A 25 4.50 0.41 -9.53
CA GLN A 25 4.68 -0.36 -10.76
C GLN A 25 3.71 -1.54 -10.83
N GLN A 26 3.55 -2.24 -9.73
CA GLN A 26 2.64 -3.38 -9.68
C GLN A 26 1.20 -2.94 -9.89
N ILE A 27 0.80 -1.85 -9.25
CA ILE A 27 -0.55 -1.32 -9.38
C ILE A 27 -0.81 -0.88 -10.82
N LYS A 28 0.19 -0.24 -11.44
CA LYS A 28 0.07 0.16 -12.83
C LYS A 28 -0.13 -1.05 -13.74
N LYS A 29 0.63 -2.12 -13.52
CA LYS A 29 0.51 -3.33 -14.34
C LYS A 29 -0.85 -4.00 -14.16
N LEU A 30 -1.36 -4.02 -12.93
CA LEU A 30 -2.62 -4.69 -12.65
C LEU A 30 -3.83 -3.89 -13.10
N TYR A 31 -3.81 -2.58 -12.90
CA TYR A 31 -5.00 -1.77 -13.05
C TYR A 31 -4.83 -0.57 -13.98
N GLY A 32 -3.63 -0.34 -14.47
CA GLY A 32 -3.39 0.81 -15.33
C GLY A 32 -3.00 2.07 -14.59
N GLY A 33 -3.07 2.07 -13.25
CA GLY A 33 -2.67 3.23 -12.46
C GLY A 33 -3.42 3.34 -11.17
N LEU A 34 -3.01 4.32 -10.36
CA LEU A 34 -3.58 4.52 -9.04
C LEU A 34 -5.03 5.01 -9.09
N ALA A 35 -5.35 5.83 -10.10
CA ALA A 35 -6.71 6.36 -10.19
C ALA A 35 -7.74 5.26 -10.34
N LYS A 36 -7.43 4.27 -11.20
CA LYS A 36 -8.35 3.17 -11.41
C LYS A 36 -8.44 2.27 -10.20
N ALA A 37 -7.29 2.01 -9.55
CA ALA A 37 -7.29 1.22 -8.32
C ALA A 37 -8.09 1.92 -7.23
N GLY A 38 -7.94 3.25 -7.11
CA GLY A 38 -8.68 4.02 -6.13
C GLY A 38 -10.18 4.01 -6.37
N ALA A 39 -10.58 4.12 -7.64
CA ALA A 39 -12.00 4.05 -7.99
C ALA A 39 -12.58 2.69 -7.64
N ALA A 40 -11.83 1.62 -7.92
CA ALA A 40 -12.28 0.29 -7.58
C ALA A 40 -12.39 0.11 -6.07
N LEU A 41 -11.42 0.64 -5.33
CA LEU A 41 -11.43 0.56 -3.87
C LEU A 41 -12.64 1.29 -3.29
N ALA A 42 -13.04 2.39 -3.92
CA ALA A 42 -14.21 3.15 -3.50
C ALA A 42 -15.53 2.52 -3.97
N GLY A 43 -15.45 1.43 -4.74
CA GLY A 43 -16.65 0.78 -5.26
C GLY A 43 -17.25 1.50 -6.45
N GLU A 44 -16.47 2.35 -7.12
CA GLU A 44 -16.97 3.16 -8.24
C GLU A 44 -16.65 2.57 -9.60
N ASP A 45 -15.85 1.52 -9.66
CA ASP A 45 -15.49 0.89 -10.92
C ASP A 45 -16.46 -0.27 -11.17
N GLU A 46 -17.09 -0.29 -12.34
CA GLU A 46 -18.10 -1.31 -12.66
C GLU A 46 -17.47 -2.62 -13.10
N VAL A 47 -16.22 -2.60 -13.50
CA VAL A 47 -15.55 -3.80 -14.01
C VAL A 47 -14.76 -4.52 -12.94
N LEU A 48 -14.05 -3.74 -12.11
CA LEU A 48 -13.16 -4.30 -11.09
C LEU A 48 -13.94 -4.60 -9.81
N ASP A 49 -13.68 -5.78 -9.25
CA ASP A 49 -14.29 -6.19 -7.99
C ASP A 49 -13.57 -5.50 -6.83
N LYS A 50 -14.31 -4.75 -6.03
CA LYS A 50 -13.75 -4.02 -4.89
C LYS A 50 -12.99 -4.92 -3.94
N ILE A 51 -13.53 -6.11 -3.65
CA ILE A 51 -12.89 -7.02 -2.70
C ILE A 51 -11.58 -7.55 -3.26
N GLU A 52 -11.57 -7.94 -4.53
CA GLU A 52 -10.35 -8.44 -5.14
C GLU A 52 -9.27 -7.37 -5.16
N VAL A 53 -9.64 -6.14 -5.53
CA VAL A 53 -8.67 -5.04 -5.54
C VAL A 53 -8.16 -4.77 -4.14
N SER A 54 -9.04 -4.79 -3.14
CA SER A 54 -8.62 -4.59 -1.75
C SER A 54 -7.60 -5.64 -1.32
N ILE A 55 -7.86 -6.91 -1.63
CA ILE A 55 -6.94 -8.00 -1.29
C ILE A 55 -5.58 -7.76 -1.95
N LYS A 56 -5.58 -7.43 -3.23
CA LYS A 56 -4.33 -7.19 -3.94
C LYS A 56 -3.57 -6.00 -3.39
N LEU A 57 -4.27 -4.91 -3.10
CA LEU A 57 -3.62 -3.73 -2.55
C LEU A 57 -3.06 -3.98 -1.17
N ILE A 58 -3.79 -4.69 -0.31
CA ILE A 58 -3.26 -5.06 1.01
C ILE A 58 -1.96 -5.84 0.83
N SER A 59 -1.98 -6.84 -0.05
CA SER A 59 -0.80 -7.66 -0.29
C SER A 59 0.38 -6.83 -0.77
N ILE A 60 0.16 -5.98 -1.76
CA ILE A 60 1.23 -5.17 -2.35
C ILE A 60 1.82 -4.22 -1.32
N LEU A 61 0.96 -3.46 -0.65
CA LEU A 61 1.43 -2.44 0.27
C LEU A 61 2.05 -3.04 1.53
N ALA A 62 1.47 -4.13 2.05
CA ALA A 62 2.00 -4.78 3.25
C ALA A 62 3.33 -5.46 2.95
N THR A 63 3.46 -6.09 1.79
CA THR A 63 4.72 -6.72 1.42
C THR A 63 5.82 -5.68 1.25
N GLU A 64 5.52 -4.56 0.59
CA GLU A 64 6.52 -3.50 0.41
C GLU A 64 6.85 -2.83 1.73
N GLY A 65 5.86 -2.65 2.60
CA GLY A 65 6.11 -2.12 3.94
C GLY A 65 7.01 -3.04 4.75
N ALA A 66 6.76 -4.34 4.67
CA ALA A 66 7.57 -5.32 5.38
C ALA A 66 9.02 -5.28 4.89
N ARG A 67 9.20 -5.24 3.57
CA ARG A 67 10.54 -5.23 2.99
C ARG A 67 11.30 -3.95 3.36
N ALA A 68 10.63 -2.82 3.33
CA ALA A 68 11.26 -1.56 3.73
C ALA A 68 11.66 -1.60 5.20
N HIS A 69 10.75 -2.11 6.06
CA HIS A 69 11.05 -2.22 7.47
C HIS A 69 12.28 -3.12 7.70
N ASN A 70 12.31 -4.26 7.03
CA ASN A 70 13.42 -5.20 7.20
C ASN A 70 14.75 -4.59 6.77
N PHE A 71 14.71 -3.80 5.71
CA PHE A 71 15.93 -3.15 5.22
C PHE A 71 16.41 -2.07 6.19
N GLU A 72 15.46 -1.31 6.75
CA GLU A 72 15.80 -0.20 7.65
C GLU A 72 16.13 -0.67 9.06
N HIS A 73 15.69 -1.87 9.43
CA HIS A 73 15.88 -2.41 10.78
C HIS A 73 16.47 -3.80 10.72
N PRO A 74 17.74 -3.92 10.24
CA PRO A 74 18.31 -5.26 10.00
C PRO A 74 18.50 -6.08 11.26
N ASP A 75 18.53 -5.43 12.44
CA ASP A 75 18.71 -6.15 13.70
C ASP A 75 17.40 -6.60 14.33
N GLU A 76 16.27 -6.21 13.76
CA GLU A 76 14.97 -6.62 14.28
C GLU A 76 14.49 -7.87 13.56
N GLU A 77 13.52 -8.53 14.17
CA GLU A 77 12.90 -9.69 13.54
C GLU A 77 12.28 -9.28 12.22
N LYS A 78 12.50 -10.10 11.19
CA LYS A 78 11.99 -9.78 9.86
C LYS A 78 10.49 -10.00 9.78
N ILE A 79 9.83 -9.11 9.07
CA ILE A 79 8.42 -9.24 8.77
C ILE A 79 8.30 -9.96 7.42
N PRO A 80 7.56 -11.06 7.35
CA PRO A 80 7.47 -11.81 6.07
C PRO A 80 6.60 -11.09 5.05
N ASP A 81 6.80 -11.43 3.78
CA ASP A 81 5.92 -10.98 2.71
C ASP A 81 4.48 -11.43 3.00
N MET A 82 3.53 -10.70 2.45
CA MET A 82 2.12 -11.03 2.62
C MET A 82 1.50 -11.30 1.25
N PRO A 83 1.49 -12.56 0.80
CA PRO A 83 0.91 -12.90 -0.50
C PRO A 83 -0.61 -12.68 -0.53
N ALA A 84 -1.12 -12.36 -1.71
CA ALA A 84 -2.54 -12.05 -1.86
C ALA A 84 -3.44 -13.23 -1.48
N ASP A 85 -3.05 -14.45 -1.82
CA ASP A 85 -3.88 -15.61 -1.48
C ASP A 85 -3.93 -15.82 0.03
N ILE A 86 -2.88 -15.47 0.76
CA ILE A 86 -2.91 -15.54 2.21
C ILE A 86 -3.84 -14.46 2.77
N VAL A 87 -3.77 -13.24 2.23
CA VAL A 87 -4.69 -12.17 2.64
C VAL A 87 -6.13 -12.65 2.52
N GLY A 88 -6.47 -13.22 1.36
CA GLY A 88 -7.84 -13.67 1.13
C GLY A 88 -8.22 -14.89 1.94
N THR A 89 -7.25 -15.63 2.44
CA THR A 89 -7.52 -16.82 3.26
C THR A 89 -7.71 -16.46 4.73
N VAL A 90 -6.88 -15.57 5.25
CA VAL A 90 -6.85 -15.31 6.69
C VAL A 90 -7.73 -14.16 7.14
N LEU A 91 -8.18 -13.32 6.21
CA LEU A 91 -9.05 -12.20 6.54
C LEU A 91 -10.47 -12.47 6.06
N THR A 92 -11.44 -12.03 6.86
CA THR A 92 -12.84 -12.09 6.46
C THR A 92 -13.20 -10.83 5.67
N LEU A 93 -14.35 -10.86 5.00
CA LEU A 93 -14.82 -9.69 4.25
C LEU A 93 -14.97 -8.45 5.13
N PRO A 94 -15.58 -8.55 6.34
CA PRO A 94 -15.64 -7.36 7.19
C PRO A 94 -14.27 -6.83 7.58
N GLU A 95 -13.29 -7.71 7.80
CA GLU A 95 -11.94 -7.27 8.13
C GLU A 95 -11.30 -6.56 6.97
N ILE A 96 -11.47 -7.08 5.76
CA ILE A 96 -10.95 -6.42 4.56
C ILE A 96 -11.60 -5.05 4.39
N ASN A 97 -12.92 -4.97 4.57
CA ASN A 97 -13.62 -3.70 4.43
C ASN A 97 -13.15 -2.68 5.47
N ARG A 98 -12.83 -3.13 6.67
CA ARG A 98 -12.33 -2.23 7.70
C ARG A 98 -10.94 -1.70 7.38
N MET A 99 -10.18 -2.41 6.55
CA MET A 99 -8.84 -1.97 6.18
C MET A 99 -8.83 -0.99 5.02
N ALA A 100 -9.95 -0.82 4.31
CA ALA A 100 -10.00 0.07 3.15
C ALA A 100 -9.55 1.49 3.48
N PRO A 101 -9.94 2.11 4.61
CA PRO A 101 -9.46 3.44 4.93
C PRO A 101 -7.94 3.51 5.08
N GLN A 102 -7.33 2.49 5.68
CA GLN A 102 -5.88 2.45 5.82
C GLN A 102 -5.19 2.33 4.47
N ILE A 103 -5.77 1.53 3.57
CA ILE A 103 -5.22 1.40 2.21
C ILE A 103 -5.24 2.77 1.53
N GLY A 104 -6.36 3.46 1.58
CA GLY A 104 -6.48 4.78 1.00
C GLY A 104 -5.51 5.78 1.60
N LYS A 105 -5.36 5.73 2.91
CA LYS A 105 -4.43 6.63 3.59
C LYS A 105 -2.99 6.37 3.17
N ALA A 106 -2.59 5.10 3.07
CA ALA A 106 -1.24 4.75 2.66
C ALA A 106 -0.97 5.22 1.23
N ILE A 107 -1.95 5.07 0.34
CA ILE A 107 -1.80 5.53 -1.03
C ILE A 107 -1.65 7.05 -1.06
N ASN A 108 -2.49 7.76 -0.33
CA ASN A 108 -2.41 9.22 -0.31
C ASN A 108 -1.08 9.71 0.25
N GLU A 109 -0.61 9.08 1.32
CA GLU A 109 0.68 9.45 1.91
C GLU A 109 1.81 9.23 0.92
N GLY A 110 1.77 8.10 0.21
CA GLY A 110 2.79 7.80 -0.79
C GLY A 110 2.76 8.76 -1.95
N MET A 111 1.56 9.13 -2.40
CA MET A 111 1.43 10.09 -3.49
C MET A 111 1.94 11.47 -3.09
N GLU A 112 1.64 11.89 -1.88
CA GLU A 112 2.10 13.18 -1.41
C GLU A 112 3.62 13.26 -1.37
N ARG A 113 4.27 12.18 -0.93
CA ARG A 113 5.73 12.14 -0.91
C ARG A 113 6.31 12.24 -2.32
N ASN A 114 5.70 11.54 -3.26
CA ASN A 114 6.17 11.59 -4.64
C ASN A 114 6.01 12.98 -5.22
N ILE A 115 4.88 13.64 -4.95
CA ILE A 115 4.65 15.00 -5.43
C ILE A 115 5.64 15.96 -4.82
N ILE A 116 5.89 15.87 -3.52
CA ILE A 116 6.84 16.74 -2.84
C ILE A 116 8.24 16.56 -3.43
N SER A 117 8.64 15.33 -3.68
CA SER A 117 9.94 15.05 -4.27
C SER A 117 10.07 15.68 -5.65
N GLU A 118 9.03 15.58 -6.46
CA GLU A 118 9.04 16.18 -7.79
C GLU A 118 9.11 17.70 -7.72
N ASP A 119 8.35 18.28 -6.79
CA ASP A 119 8.36 19.73 -6.60
C ASP A 119 9.75 20.19 -6.18
N ASP A 120 10.37 19.47 -5.25
CA ASP A 120 11.73 19.80 -4.82
C ASP A 120 12.69 19.78 -6.00
N ALA A 121 12.59 18.76 -6.83
CA ALA A 121 13.46 18.64 -7.98
C ALA A 121 13.25 19.78 -8.96
N LYS A 122 12.00 20.17 -9.19
CA LYS A 122 11.67 21.24 -10.11
C LYS A 122 12.13 22.59 -9.60
N ASN A 123 12.09 22.76 -8.29
CA ASN A 123 12.34 24.08 -7.68
C ASN A 123 13.76 24.24 -7.19
N THR A 124 14.61 23.25 -7.41
CA THR A 124 16.00 23.34 -6.99
C THR A 124 16.70 24.51 -7.68
N PRO A 125 17.27 25.45 -6.90
CA PRO A 125 17.99 26.55 -7.54
C PRO A 125 19.15 26.03 -8.36
N GLY A 126 19.32 26.59 -9.52
CA GLY A 126 20.35 26.14 -10.41
C GLY A 126 19.94 24.97 -11.27
N ALA A 127 18.76 24.47 -11.01
CA ALA A 127 18.23 23.43 -11.87
C ALA A 127 17.58 24.08 -13.07
#